data_82b3e1176695a6227a068f187be2d373
#
_entry.id   82b3e1176695a6227a068f187be2d373
#
_cell.length_a   1.000
_cell.length_b   1.000
_cell.length_c   1.000
_cell.angle_alpha   90.00
_cell.angle_beta   90.00
_cell.angle_gamma   90.00
#
_symmetry.space_group_name_H-M   'P 1'
#
loop_
_entity.id
_entity.type
_entity.pdbx_description
1 polymer ?
#
loop_
_entity_poly.entity_id
_entity_poly.type
_entity_poly.pdbx_seq_one_letter_code
_entity_poly.pdbx_strand_id
1 'polypeptide(L)'
;LMTPLIRDWAPLLAEILGPLHLPRAPLALSRFGLRAFWPAATLARGLFRHEISRGFFAGLAAHAILPLEKPATAAFGLVLGLLGHAIGWPLPRGGSKQITDAMATYFYSLGGEIVTSNPVHCLADLPAHQVVLFDLTPRQILDIVGDDFPAGYRRRLQNYRYGPGVCKVDWALSDPIPWRNAQCRAAGTVHLGATLAEISLSEREVWQGRHAQKPYVIVVQQSLFDDSRAPAGKHTGWAYCHVPHGSNQDASQTIIAQIERFAPGFQDCILEQHITTASSFARYNMNYVGGDINGGAQTIGQLFTRPAPRLNPYTTPRPDIFMCSSSTPPGGGVHGMC
;
A
#
# COMPACT_ATOMS: atom_id res chain seq x y z
N LEU A 1 15.53 16.45 -10.13
CA LEU A 1 14.17 15.91 -10.19
C LEU A 1 13.35 16.30 -8.96
N MET A 2 13.82 16.01 -7.75
CA MET A 2 13.06 16.16 -6.52
C MET A 2 12.99 17.59 -5.98
N THR A 3 14.02 18.40 -6.09
CA THR A 3 14.10 19.74 -5.49
C THR A 3 12.87 20.64 -5.73
N PRO A 4 12.33 20.77 -6.96
CA PRO A 4 11.12 21.58 -7.16
C PRO A 4 9.87 20.98 -6.49
N LEU A 5 9.76 19.65 -6.42
CA LEU A 5 8.64 18.97 -5.77
C LEU A 5 8.74 19.10 -4.25
N ILE A 6 9.96 18.97 -3.69
CA ILE A 6 10.20 19.15 -2.25
C ILE A 6 9.82 20.57 -1.81
N ARG A 7 10.16 21.59 -2.61
CA ARG A 7 9.78 22.97 -2.29
C ARG A 7 8.26 23.17 -2.22
N ASP A 8 7.55 22.51 -3.14
CA ASP A 8 6.11 22.69 -3.32
C ASP A 8 5.30 21.51 -2.67
N TRP A 9 5.90 20.78 -1.71
CA TRP A 9 5.35 19.49 -1.23
C TRP A 9 3.95 19.61 -0.59
N ALA A 10 3.76 20.57 0.31
CA ALA A 10 2.51 20.70 1.05
C ALA A 10 1.31 21.07 0.14
N PRO A 11 1.38 22.12 -0.72
CA PRO A 11 0.31 22.38 -1.66
C PRO A 11 0.12 21.26 -2.66
N LEU A 12 1.19 20.54 -3.07
CA LEU A 12 1.07 19.42 -4.00
C LEU A 12 0.31 18.24 -3.38
N LEU A 13 0.58 17.88 -2.12
CA LEU A 13 -0.16 16.81 -1.45
C LEU A 13 -1.64 17.13 -1.32
N ALA A 14 -2.00 18.37 -1.02
CA ALA A 14 -3.40 18.80 -0.97
C ALA A 14 -4.13 18.65 -2.34
N GLU A 15 -3.38 18.73 -3.45
CA GLU A 15 -3.93 18.52 -4.78
C GLU A 15 -4.13 17.05 -5.15
N ILE A 16 -3.26 16.15 -4.65
CA ILE A 16 -3.23 14.74 -5.10
C ILE A 16 -3.80 13.73 -4.09
N LEU A 17 -3.91 14.10 -2.81
CA LEU A 17 -4.46 13.24 -1.76
C LEU A 17 -5.95 13.55 -1.51
N GLY A 18 -6.74 13.49 -2.56
CA GLY A 18 -8.18 13.74 -2.48
C GLY A 18 -8.89 13.45 -3.79
N PRO A 19 -10.21 13.67 -3.84
CA PRO A 19 -10.96 13.56 -5.09
C PRO A 19 -10.55 14.65 -6.07
N LEU A 20 -10.85 14.44 -7.36
CA LEU A 20 -10.60 15.46 -8.39
C LEU A 20 -11.36 16.76 -8.08
N HIS A 21 -10.63 17.86 -8.12
CA HIS A 21 -11.15 19.22 -7.89
C HIS A 21 -10.44 20.23 -8.81
N LEU A 22 -10.93 21.45 -8.85
CA LEU A 22 -10.23 22.55 -9.54
C LEU A 22 -8.90 22.83 -8.81
N PRO A 23 -7.76 22.84 -9.53
CA PRO A 23 -6.46 23.01 -8.91
C PRO A 23 -6.30 24.34 -8.18
N ARG A 24 -5.88 24.30 -6.91
CA ARG A 24 -5.52 25.48 -6.11
C ARG A 24 -4.05 25.86 -6.29
N ALA A 25 -3.20 24.85 -6.63
CA ALA A 25 -1.78 25.02 -6.90
C ALA A 25 -1.41 24.51 -8.31
N PRO A 26 -1.93 25.13 -9.41
CA PRO A 26 -1.82 24.58 -10.76
C PRO A 26 -0.39 24.43 -11.26
N LEU A 27 0.54 25.30 -10.85
CA LEU A 27 1.95 25.19 -11.25
C LEU A 27 2.65 24.00 -10.57
N ALA A 28 2.39 23.75 -9.29
CA ALA A 28 2.93 22.61 -8.57
C ALA A 28 2.38 21.30 -9.16
N LEU A 29 1.06 21.25 -9.38
CA LEU A 29 0.39 20.10 -9.97
C LEU A 29 0.87 19.84 -11.41
N SER A 30 1.07 20.87 -12.23
CA SER A 30 1.59 20.70 -13.61
C SER A 30 3.01 20.18 -13.62
N ARG A 31 3.90 20.70 -12.77
CA ARG A 31 5.29 20.19 -12.64
C ARG A 31 5.33 18.72 -12.23
N PHE A 32 4.46 18.31 -11.33
CA PHE A 32 4.30 16.92 -10.93
C PHE A 32 3.73 16.09 -12.08
N GLY A 33 2.57 16.49 -12.63
CA GLY A 33 1.82 15.77 -13.63
C GLY A 33 2.60 15.46 -14.90
N LEU A 34 3.43 16.41 -15.39
CA LEU A 34 4.30 16.20 -16.56
C LEU A 34 5.22 14.98 -16.44
N ARG A 35 5.49 14.50 -15.23
CA ARG A 35 6.34 13.33 -14.98
C ARG A 35 5.56 12.17 -14.36
N ALA A 36 4.55 12.46 -13.58
CA ALA A 36 3.76 11.49 -12.82
C ALA A 36 2.99 10.52 -13.73
N PHE A 37 2.51 10.99 -14.89
CA PHE A 37 1.79 10.16 -15.86
C PHE A 37 2.69 9.22 -16.67
N TRP A 38 4.00 9.36 -16.59
CA TRP A 38 4.93 8.49 -17.30
C TRP A 38 5.00 7.10 -16.65
N PRO A 39 5.33 6.06 -17.44
CA PRO A 39 5.81 4.80 -16.90
C PRO A 39 7.10 5.04 -16.09
N ALA A 40 7.18 4.46 -14.88
CA ALA A 40 8.35 4.62 -14.02
C ALA A 40 9.63 4.13 -14.68
N ALA A 41 9.56 3.01 -15.41
CA ALA A 41 10.70 2.47 -16.15
C ALA A 41 11.22 3.45 -17.22
N THR A 42 10.33 4.12 -17.95
CA THR A 42 10.69 5.11 -18.96
C THR A 42 11.29 6.35 -18.32
N LEU A 43 10.66 6.87 -17.26
CA LEU A 43 11.15 8.03 -16.53
C LEU A 43 12.53 7.76 -15.94
N ALA A 44 12.72 6.59 -15.32
CA ALA A 44 14.00 6.21 -14.72
C ALA A 44 15.16 6.14 -15.75
N ARG A 45 14.89 5.52 -16.91
CA ARG A 45 15.90 5.43 -17.98
C ARG A 45 16.25 6.80 -18.57
N GLY A 46 15.25 7.68 -18.70
CA GLY A 46 15.46 9.01 -19.28
C GLY A 46 16.16 10.01 -18.36
N LEU A 47 15.94 9.92 -17.03
CA LEU A 47 16.42 10.91 -16.07
C LEU A 47 17.69 10.49 -15.32
N PHE A 48 17.88 9.19 -15.07
CA PHE A 48 19.01 8.72 -14.28
C PHE A 48 20.07 8.06 -15.15
N ARG A 49 21.33 8.45 -14.94
CA ARG A 49 22.48 7.87 -15.65
C ARG A 49 22.96 6.57 -15.02
N HIS A 50 22.92 6.49 -13.68
CA HIS A 50 23.44 5.35 -12.94
C HIS A 50 22.36 4.34 -12.59
N GLU A 51 22.67 3.05 -12.71
CA GLU A 51 21.75 1.96 -12.43
C GLU A 51 21.28 1.95 -10.97
N ILE A 52 22.14 2.34 -10.04
CA ILE A 52 21.78 2.48 -8.61
C ILE A 52 20.60 3.47 -8.46
N SER A 53 20.67 4.63 -9.12
CA SER A 53 19.58 5.62 -9.06
C SER A 53 18.31 5.14 -9.75
N ARG A 54 18.45 4.38 -10.85
CA ARG A 54 17.31 3.74 -11.53
C ARG A 54 16.64 2.70 -10.65
N GLY A 55 17.43 1.83 -10.01
CA GLY A 55 16.96 0.81 -9.09
C GLY A 55 16.29 1.42 -7.85
N PHE A 56 16.89 2.46 -7.27
CA PHE A 56 16.30 3.18 -6.15
C PHE A 56 14.93 3.78 -6.49
N PHE A 57 14.82 4.48 -7.62
CA PHE A 57 13.53 5.02 -8.07
C PHE A 57 12.52 3.91 -8.42
N ALA A 58 12.98 2.81 -9.02
CA ALA A 58 12.14 1.66 -9.31
C ALA A 58 11.56 1.02 -8.04
N GLY A 59 12.37 0.90 -6.97
CA GLY A 59 11.91 0.42 -5.67
C GLY A 59 10.78 1.28 -5.07
N LEU A 60 10.91 2.60 -5.16
CA LEU A 60 9.82 3.50 -4.75
C LEU A 60 8.59 3.36 -5.66
N ALA A 61 8.77 3.26 -6.97
CA ALA A 61 7.67 3.16 -7.93
C ALA A 61 6.93 1.81 -7.87
N ALA A 62 7.58 0.75 -7.41
CA ALA A 62 6.98 -0.59 -7.27
C ALA A 62 5.86 -0.63 -6.21
N HIS A 63 5.76 0.36 -5.33
CA HIS A 63 4.60 0.54 -4.45
C HIS A 63 3.28 0.77 -5.21
N ALA A 64 3.33 1.05 -6.52
CA ALA A 64 2.14 1.04 -7.38
C ALA A 64 1.51 -0.35 -7.50
N ILE A 65 2.26 -1.42 -7.21
CA ILE A 65 1.89 -2.83 -7.43
C ILE A 65 1.39 -3.02 -8.88
N LEU A 66 2.16 -2.46 -9.83
CA LEU A 66 1.89 -2.49 -11.26
C LEU A 66 3.19 -2.75 -12.02
N PRO A 67 3.15 -3.37 -13.20
CA PRO A 67 4.30 -3.35 -14.11
C PRO A 67 4.80 -1.91 -14.32
N LEU A 68 6.10 -1.67 -14.09
CA LEU A 68 6.67 -0.33 -14.12
C LEU A 68 6.66 0.33 -15.51
N GLU A 69 6.26 -0.42 -16.54
CA GLU A 69 6.01 0.04 -17.90
C GLU A 69 4.60 0.62 -18.08
N LYS A 70 3.71 0.52 -17.08
CA LYS A 70 2.35 1.07 -17.14
C LYS A 70 2.35 2.57 -16.86
N PRO A 71 1.45 3.34 -17.52
CA PRO A 71 1.29 4.77 -17.25
C PRO A 71 1.00 5.06 -15.77
N ALA A 72 1.41 6.22 -15.32
CA ALA A 72 1.23 6.76 -13.96
C ALA A 72 1.98 6.00 -12.84
N THR A 73 2.76 4.95 -13.13
CA THR A 73 3.59 4.29 -12.10
C THR A 73 4.70 5.19 -11.57
N ALA A 74 5.15 6.18 -12.34
CA ALA A 74 6.11 7.18 -11.88
C ALA A 74 5.57 8.06 -10.75
N ALA A 75 4.24 8.28 -10.68
CA ALA A 75 3.62 9.07 -9.62
C ALA A 75 3.97 8.54 -8.23
N PHE A 76 3.91 7.22 -8.04
CA PHE A 76 4.23 6.57 -6.77
C PHE A 76 5.68 6.81 -6.37
N GLY A 77 6.63 6.61 -7.28
CA GLY A 77 8.05 6.87 -7.03
C GLY A 77 8.33 8.35 -6.71
N LEU A 78 7.63 9.27 -7.38
CA LEU A 78 7.76 10.70 -7.14
C LEU A 78 7.19 11.11 -5.78
N VAL A 79 5.99 10.63 -5.42
CA VAL A 79 5.34 10.97 -4.14
C VAL A 79 6.13 10.38 -2.97
N LEU A 80 6.49 9.10 -3.03
CA LEU A 80 7.27 8.47 -1.96
C LEU A 80 8.66 9.11 -1.82
N GLY A 81 9.34 9.39 -2.93
CA GLY A 81 10.61 10.10 -2.89
C GLY A 81 10.48 11.53 -2.35
N LEU A 82 9.41 12.25 -2.72
CA LEU A 82 9.09 13.57 -2.20
C LEU A 82 8.92 13.55 -0.67
N LEU A 83 8.08 12.65 -0.17
CA LEU A 83 7.78 12.54 1.27
C LEU A 83 9.02 12.15 2.08
N GLY A 84 9.82 11.20 1.57
CA GLY A 84 11.06 10.80 2.21
C GLY A 84 12.06 11.95 2.38
N HIS A 85 12.09 12.91 1.44
CA HIS A 85 12.96 14.10 1.53
C HIS A 85 12.35 15.25 2.33
N ALA A 86 11.01 15.41 2.30
CA ALA A 86 10.35 16.55 2.94
C ALA A 86 10.08 16.32 4.42
N ILE A 87 9.67 15.11 4.80
CA ILE A 87 9.18 14.79 6.16
C ILE A 87 9.92 13.59 6.76
N GLY A 88 10.51 12.73 5.93
CA GLY A 88 11.03 11.43 6.34
C GLY A 88 9.93 10.36 6.43
N TRP A 89 10.26 9.25 7.10
CA TRP A 89 9.39 8.08 7.26
C TRP A 89 9.25 7.77 8.76
N PRO A 90 8.38 8.50 9.50
CA PRO A 90 8.20 8.26 10.92
C PRO A 90 7.54 6.91 11.18
N LEU A 91 7.93 6.27 12.29
CA LEU A 91 7.32 5.07 12.82
C LEU A 91 6.64 5.41 14.16
N PRO A 92 5.40 4.97 14.40
CA PRO A 92 4.78 5.16 15.70
C PRO A 92 5.46 4.26 16.73
N ARG A 93 5.90 4.86 17.85
CA ARG A 93 6.49 4.10 18.96
C ARG A 93 5.45 3.13 19.53
N GLY A 94 5.83 1.88 19.74
CA GLY A 94 4.92 0.81 20.15
C GLY A 94 4.17 0.14 18.98
N GLY A 95 4.42 0.58 17.74
CA GLY A 95 3.86 -0.02 16.52
C GLY A 95 2.62 0.68 15.98
N SER A 96 2.18 0.26 14.80
CA SER A 96 1.06 0.88 14.06
C SER A 96 -0.27 0.88 14.81
N LYS A 97 -0.47 -0.07 15.75
CA LYS A 97 -1.66 -0.10 16.61
C LYS A 97 -1.85 1.20 17.41
N GLN A 98 -0.76 1.90 17.77
CA GLN A 98 -0.84 3.16 18.50
C GLN A 98 -1.60 4.26 17.74
N ILE A 99 -1.60 4.22 16.41
CA ILE A 99 -2.39 5.15 15.59
C ILE A 99 -3.89 4.88 15.81
N THR A 100 -4.30 3.62 15.67
CA THR A 100 -5.72 3.23 15.84
C THR A 100 -6.19 3.41 17.28
N ASP A 101 -5.33 3.16 18.27
CA ASP A 101 -5.66 3.36 19.69
C ASP A 101 -5.86 4.86 20.00
N ALA A 102 -5.03 5.73 19.44
CA ALA A 102 -5.19 7.17 19.58
C ALA A 102 -6.49 7.66 18.93
N MET A 103 -6.81 7.17 17.73
CA MET A 103 -8.06 7.48 17.04
C MET A 103 -9.28 6.98 17.82
N ALA A 104 -9.24 5.74 18.34
CA ALA A 104 -10.30 5.17 19.16
C ALA A 104 -10.52 5.97 20.45
N THR A 105 -9.43 6.36 21.13
CA THR A 105 -9.51 7.19 22.34
C THR A 105 -10.18 8.53 22.04
N TYR A 106 -9.81 9.17 20.94
CA TYR A 106 -10.44 10.42 20.52
C TYR A 106 -11.92 10.21 20.16
N PHE A 107 -12.24 9.14 19.44
CA PHE A 107 -13.61 8.79 19.08
C PHE A 107 -14.50 8.59 20.32
N TYR A 108 -14.01 7.84 21.32
CA TYR A 108 -14.73 7.67 22.59
C TYR A 108 -14.92 9.01 23.33
N SER A 109 -13.95 9.91 23.29
CA SER A 109 -14.06 11.24 23.92
C SER A 109 -15.15 12.12 23.30
N LEU A 110 -15.54 11.81 22.05
CA LEU A 110 -16.65 12.46 21.35
C LEU A 110 -17.99 11.76 21.59
N GLY A 111 -18.05 10.73 22.44
CA GLY A 111 -19.25 9.95 22.71
C GLY A 111 -19.52 8.82 21.70
N GLY A 112 -18.53 8.50 20.85
CA GLY A 112 -18.64 7.38 19.91
C GLY A 112 -18.54 6.03 20.60
N GLU A 113 -19.11 4.99 20.01
CA GLU A 113 -19.08 3.60 20.47
C GLU A 113 -18.43 2.71 19.42
N ILE A 114 -17.54 1.80 19.83
CA ILE A 114 -16.95 0.77 18.98
C ILE A 114 -17.46 -0.58 19.40
N VAL A 115 -18.23 -1.23 18.52
CA VAL A 115 -18.77 -2.57 18.74
C VAL A 115 -17.94 -3.57 17.94
N THR A 116 -17.25 -4.46 18.65
CA THR A 116 -16.46 -5.54 18.05
C THR A 116 -17.21 -6.87 18.06
N SER A 117 -16.73 -7.84 17.26
CA SER A 117 -17.33 -9.18 17.16
C SER A 117 -18.81 -9.17 16.73
N ASN A 118 -19.22 -8.14 16.01
CA ASN A 118 -20.57 -7.97 15.50
C ASN A 118 -20.55 -7.75 13.97
N PRO A 119 -20.33 -8.81 13.17
CA PRO A 119 -20.27 -8.66 11.72
C PRO A 119 -21.61 -8.20 11.15
N VAL A 120 -21.55 -7.25 10.22
CA VAL A 120 -22.72 -6.73 9.49
C VAL A 120 -22.83 -7.49 8.16
N HIS A 121 -23.94 -8.19 7.95
CA HIS A 121 -24.22 -8.96 6.73
C HIS A 121 -25.27 -8.32 5.83
N CYS A 122 -26.14 -7.47 6.40
CA CYS A 122 -27.14 -6.70 5.67
C CYS A 122 -27.45 -5.39 6.40
N LEU A 123 -28.13 -4.46 5.73
CA LEU A 123 -28.48 -3.17 6.31
C LEU A 123 -29.37 -3.28 7.55
N ALA A 124 -30.16 -4.35 7.66
CA ALA A 124 -31.03 -4.58 8.81
C ALA A 124 -30.27 -4.93 10.11
N ASP A 125 -28.99 -5.32 10.01
CA ASP A 125 -28.13 -5.59 11.16
C ASP A 125 -27.68 -4.29 11.85
N LEU A 126 -27.80 -3.14 11.15
CA LEU A 126 -27.39 -1.85 11.66
C LEU A 126 -28.44 -1.26 12.61
N PRO A 127 -28.03 -0.55 13.67
CA PRO A 127 -28.96 0.22 14.49
C PRO A 127 -29.63 1.32 13.67
N ALA A 128 -30.69 1.94 14.21
CA ALA A 128 -31.32 3.09 13.57
C ALA A 128 -30.28 4.19 13.30
N HIS A 129 -30.20 4.65 12.06
CA HIS A 129 -29.16 5.57 11.60
C HIS A 129 -29.70 6.60 10.59
N GLN A 130 -29.02 7.72 10.47
CA GLN A 130 -29.28 8.72 9.43
C GLN A 130 -28.33 8.55 8.23
N VAL A 131 -27.10 8.09 8.50
CA VAL A 131 -26.03 7.92 7.53
C VAL A 131 -25.21 6.70 7.86
N VAL A 132 -24.79 5.96 6.84
CA VAL A 132 -23.83 4.85 6.94
C VAL A 132 -22.56 5.20 6.15
N LEU A 133 -21.42 5.09 6.81
CA LEU A 133 -20.10 5.26 6.19
C LEU A 133 -19.42 3.89 6.13
N PHE A 134 -19.27 3.33 4.94
CA PHE A 134 -18.63 2.02 4.77
C PHE A 134 -17.13 2.16 4.54
N ASP A 135 -16.31 1.71 5.50
CA ASP A 135 -14.89 1.44 5.29
C ASP A 135 -14.71 0.01 4.75
N LEU A 136 -15.32 -0.26 3.61
CA LEU A 136 -15.32 -1.56 2.95
C LEU A 136 -14.98 -1.43 1.47
N THR A 137 -14.47 -2.51 0.87
CA THR A 137 -14.26 -2.56 -0.57
C THR A 137 -15.58 -2.84 -1.32
N PRO A 138 -15.67 -2.54 -2.63
CA PRO A 138 -16.89 -2.71 -3.41
C PRO A 138 -17.54 -4.09 -3.29
N ARG A 139 -16.76 -5.15 -3.11
CA ARG A 139 -17.27 -6.53 -2.98
C ARG A 139 -18.15 -6.67 -1.74
N GLN A 140 -17.65 -6.29 -0.57
CA GLN A 140 -18.43 -6.42 0.68
C GLN A 140 -19.64 -5.50 0.70
N ILE A 141 -19.53 -4.31 0.09
CA ILE A 141 -20.67 -3.40 0.00
C ILE A 141 -21.78 -3.99 -0.87
N LEU A 142 -21.42 -4.69 -1.94
CA LEU A 142 -22.40 -5.42 -2.75
C LEU A 142 -23.06 -6.56 -1.96
N ASP A 143 -22.31 -7.24 -1.10
CA ASP A 143 -22.84 -8.32 -0.27
C ASP A 143 -23.83 -7.78 0.79
N ILE A 144 -23.60 -6.57 1.34
CA ILE A 144 -24.42 -5.97 2.40
C ILE A 144 -25.61 -5.19 1.85
N VAL A 145 -25.39 -4.35 0.84
CA VAL A 145 -26.40 -3.42 0.30
C VAL A 145 -27.17 -4.05 -0.87
N GLY A 146 -26.48 -4.88 -1.65
CA GLY A 146 -27.06 -5.73 -2.69
C GLY A 146 -28.02 -5.01 -3.64
N ASP A 147 -29.25 -5.44 -3.61
CA ASP A 147 -30.30 -5.00 -4.54
C ASP A 147 -30.83 -3.58 -4.31
N ASP A 148 -30.49 -2.95 -3.19
CA ASP A 148 -30.84 -1.56 -2.91
C ASP A 148 -30.12 -0.57 -3.83
N PHE A 149 -29.05 -1.01 -4.50
CA PHE A 149 -28.40 -0.20 -5.53
C PHE A 149 -29.01 -0.43 -6.91
N PRO A 150 -29.16 0.62 -7.74
CA PRO A 150 -29.56 0.48 -9.14
C PRO A 150 -28.61 -0.45 -9.92
N ALA A 151 -29.16 -1.26 -10.83
CA ALA A 151 -28.41 -2.28 -11.58
C ALA A 151 -27.14 -1.73 -12.28
N GLY A 152 -27.20 -0.51 -12.82
CA GLY A 152 -26.05 0.14 -13.46
C GLY A 152 -24.91 0.42 -12.50
N TYR A 153 -25.19 0.80 -11.25
CA TYR A 153 -24.17 1.06 -10.23
C TYR A 153 -23.60 -0.26 -9.70
N ARG A 154 -24.46 -1.25 -9.43
CA ARG A 154 -24.02 -2.62 -9.06
C ARG A 154 -23.03 -3.20 -10.06
N ARG A 155 -23.34 -3.12 -11.37
CA ARG A 155 -22.43 -3.57 -12.44
C ARG A 155 -21.08 -2.88 -12.39
N ARG A 156 -21.01 -1.58 -12.07
CA ARG A 156 -19.75 -0.86 -11.92
C ARG A 156 -18.93 -1.36 -10.75
N LEU A 157 -19.56 -1.59 -9.59
CA LEU A 157 -18.90 -2.17 -8.43
C LEU A 157 -18.45 -3.62 -8.66
N GLN A 158 -19.25 -4.43 -9.37
CA GLN A 158 -18.89 -5.80 -9.78
C GLN A 158 -17.67 -5.82 -10.71
N ASN A 159 -17.53 -4.82 -11.58
CA ASN A 159 -16.40 -4.68 -12.50
C ASN A 159 -15.16 -4.03 -11.86
N TYR A 160 -15.21 -3.68 -10.58
CA TYR A 160 -14.07 -3.15 -9.84
C TYR A 160 -12.95 -4.19 -9.79
N ARG A 161 -11.74 -3.79 -10.15
CA ARG A 161 -10.60 -4.70 -10.25
C ARG A 161 -9.69 -4.57 -9.04
N TYR A 162 -9.37 -5.70 -8.44
CA TYR A 162 -8.36 -5.83 -7.41
C TYR A 162 -7.00 -6.12 -8.06
N GLY A 163 -5.94 -5.73 -7.36
CA GLY A 163 -4.56 -5.94 -7.79
C GLY A 163 -4.01 -7.31 -7.39
N PRO A 164 -2.71 -7.51 -7.60
CA PRO A 164 -1.97 -8.62 -7.01
C PRO A 164 -2.10 -8.65 -5.48
N GLY A 165 -1.88 -9.81 -4.91
CA GLY A 165 -1.78 -9.98 -3.47
C GLY A 165 -0.35 -9.81 -2.97
N VAL A 166 -0.17 -9.99 -1.66
CA VAL A 166 1.14 -10.05 -1.01
C VAL A 166 1.30 -11.36 -0.24
N CYS A 167 2.54 -11.84 -0.18
CA CYS A 167 2.97 -12.83 0.78
C CYS A 167 3.90 -12.15 1.78
N LYS A 168 3.54 -12.16 3.06
CA LYS A 168 4.27 -11.50 4.15
C LYS A 168 4.89 -12.52 5.06
N VAL A 169 6.09 -12.24 5.54
CA VAL A 169 6.76 -13.01 6.58
C VAL A 169 7.12 -12.07 7.72
N ASP A 170 6.78 -12.45 8.94
CA ASP A 170 7.20 -11.82 10.17
C ASP A 170 8.24 -12.72 10.86
N TRP A 171 9.32 -12.16 11.40
CA TRP A 171 10.39 -12.88 12.06
C TRP A 171 10.65 -12.41 13.49
N ALA A 172 10.91 -13.37 14.38
CA ALA A 172 11.70 -13.16 15.57
C ALA A 172 13.17 -13.45 15.21
N LEU A 173 14.07 -12.54 15.53
CA LEU A 173 15.49 -12.61 15.15
C LEU A 173 16.40 -12.60 16.38
N SER A 174 17.50 -13.37 16.33
CA SER A 174 18.57 -13.35 17.36
C SER A 174 19.37 -12.06 17.32
N ASP A 175 19.58 -11.50 16.12
CA ASP A 175 20.46 -10.39 15.81
C ASP A 175 19.82 -9.46 14.76
N PRO A 176 20.32 -8.23 14.59
CA PRO A 176 19.97 -7.38 13.47
C PRO A 176 20.28 -8.04 12.12
N ILE A 177 19.49 -7.74 11.08
CA ILE A 177 19.75 -8.24 9.74
C ILE A 177 21.18 -7.85 9.32
N PRO A 178 22.03 -8.83 8.89
CA PRO A 178 23.46 -8.64 8.64
C PRO A 178 23.74 -7.98 7.27
N TRP A 179 23.22 -6.80 7.05
CA TRP A 179 23.36 -6.08 5.78
C TRP A 179 24.83 -5.89 5.39
N ARG A 180 25.19 -6.23 4.14
CA ARG A 180 26.51 -5.89 3.57
C ARG A 180 26.76 -4.39 3.57
N ASN A 181 25.74 -3.60 3.24
CA ASN A 181 25.82 -2.15 3.30
C ASN A 181 25.34 -1.65 4.67
N ALA A 182 26.27 -1.06 5.43
CA ALA A 182 25.99 -0.53 6.76
C ALA A 182 24.88 0.55 6.78
N GLN A 183 24.69 1.29 5.69
CA GLN A 183 23.64 2.29 5.57
C GLN A 183 22.22 1.67 5.64
N CYS A 184 22.05 0.41 5.25
CA CYS A 184 20.79 -0.30 5.38
C CYS A 184 20.36 -0.50 6.84
N ARG A 185 21.32 -0.48 7.79
CA ARG A 185 21.04 -0.55 9.24
C ARG A 185 20.41 0.74 9.77
N ALA A 186 20.59 1.86 9.08
CA ALA A 186 19.98 3.14 9.42
C ALA A 186 18.68 3.41 8.63
N ALA A 187 18.20 2.43 7.83
CA ALA A 187 17.00 2.55 7.04
C ALA A 187 15.83 1.85 7.74
N GLY A 188 14.72 2.56 7.93
CA GLY A 188 13.48 1.97 8.46
C GLY A 188 12.86 0.93 7.51
N THR A 189 13.04 1.15 6.21
CA THR A 189 12.58 0.25 5.15
C THR A 189 13.67 0.08 4.10
N VAL A 190 13.91 -1.16 3.69
CA VAL A 190 14.86 -1.51 2.62
C VAL A 190 14.09 -2.18 1.49
N HIS A 191 14.27 -1.68 0.27
CA HIS A 191 13.71 -2.27 -0.95
C HIS A 191 14.75 -3.13 -1.65
N LEU A 192 14.46 -4.40 -1.89
CA LEU A 192 15.34 -5.35 -2.55
C LEU A 192 14.82 -5.68 -3.96
N GLY A 193 15.73 -5.70 -4.92
CA GLY A 193 15.42 -5.99 -6.33
C GLY A 193 16.56 -5.60 -7.26
N ALA A 194 17.70 -5.19 -6.70
CA ALA A 194 18.95 -4.81 -7.35
C ALA A 194 18.80 -3.73 -8.45
N THR A 195 18.27 -4.08 -9.63
CA THR A 195 18.20 -3.20 -10.80
C THR A 195 16.78 -2.84 -11.19
N LEU A 196 16.64 -1.76 -11.97
CA LEU A 196 15.35 -1.41 -12.59
C LEU A 196 14.77 -2.60 -13.38
N ALA A 197 15.62 -3.35 -14.10
CA ALA A 197 15.18 -4.48 -14.92
C ALA A 197 14.63 -5.63 -14.06
N GLU A 198 15.29 -5.95 -12.95
CA GLU A 198 14.87 -7.01 -12.04
C GLU A 198 13.53 -6.67 -11.36
N ILE A 199 13.39 -5.44 -10.86
CA ILE A 199 12.15 -4.98 -10.24
C ILE A 199 11.00 -4.95 -11.27
N SER A 200 11.24 -4.42 -12.47
CA SER A 200 10.23 -4.40 -13.54
C SER A 200 9.79 -5.82 -13.95
N LEU A 201 10.72 -6.77 -13.98
CA LEU A 201 10.41 -8.16 -14.30
C LEU A 201 9.52 -8.78 -13.20
N SER A 202 9.88 -8.59 -11.93
CA SER A 202 9.11 -9.07 -10.79
C SER A 202 7.65 -8.60 -10.86
N GLU A 203 7.41 -7.30 -10.99
CA GLU A 203 6.06 -6.74 -11.04
C GLU A 203 5.26 -7.22 -12.25
N ARG A 204 5.93 -7.40 -13.40
CA ARG A 204 5.29 -7.91 -14.61
C ARG A 204 4.88 -9.38 -14.49
N GLU A 205 5.73 -10.24 -13.91
CA GLU A 205 5.42 -11.66 -13.71
C GLU A 205 4.22 -11.82 -12.79
N VAL A 206 4.17 -11.09 -11.70
CA VAL A 206 3.05 -11.13 -10.74
C VAL A 206 1.73 -10.74 -11.44
N TRP A 207 1.72 -9.69 -12.26
CA TRP A 207 0.56 -9.29 -13.04
C TRP A 207 0.14 -10.29 -14.13
N GLN A 208 1.05 -11.14 -14.54
CA GLN A 208 0.79 -12.25 -15.47
C GLN A 208 0.38 -13.55 -14.76
N GLY A 209 0.16 -13.49 -13.43
CA GLY A 209 -0.25 -14.65 -12.65
C GLY A 209 0.90 -15.61 -12.30
N ARG A 210 2.15 -15.17 -12.42
CA ARG A 210 3.34 -15.98 -12.09
C ARG A 210 4.04 -15.45 -10.85
N HIS A 211 4.59 -16.34 -10.04
CA HIS A 211 5.50 -16.00 -8.96
C HIS A 211 6.88 -15.62 -9.51
N ALA A 212 7.38 -14.46 -9.11
CA ALA A 212 8.72 -14.03 -9.50
C ALA A 212 9.79 -14.86 -8.79
N GLN A 213 10.78 -15.35 -9.53
CA GLN A 213 11.92 -16.09 -8.94
C GLN A 213 12.84 -15.19 -8.11
N LYS A 214 12.96 -13.91 -8.51
CA LYS A 214 13.67 -12.85 -7.78
C LYS A 214 12.70 -11.71 -7.52
N PRO A 215 11.85 -11.85 -6.49
CA PRO A 215 10.81 -10.88 -6.25
C PRO A 215 11.38 -9.54 -5.80
N TYR A 216 10.68 -8.48 -6.12
CA TYR A 216 10.80 -7.24 -5.39
C TYR A 216 10.31 -7.46 -3.96
N VAL A 217 11.15 -7.15 -2.97
CA VAL A 217 10.85 -7.39 -1.56
C VAL A 217 11.00 -6.09 -0.78
N ILE A 218 10.03 -5.80 0.06
CA ILE A 218 10.09 -4.73 1.04
C ILE A 218 10.42 -5.35 2.39
N VAL A 219 11.50 -4.89 3.03
CA VAL A 219 11.98 -5.39 4.33
C VAL A 219 11.96 -4.25 5.33
N VAL A 220 11.40 -4.50 6.50
CA VAL A 220 11.37 -3.54 7.62
C VAL A 220 11.92 -4.20 8.87
N GLN A 221 12.79 -3.48 9.59
CA GLN A 221 13.36 -3.90 10.87
C GLN A 221 13.11 -2.82 11.91
N GLN A 222 11.88 -2.79 12.44
CA GLN A 222 11.39 -1.75 13.35
C GLN A 222 12.09 -1.74 14.70
N SER A 223 12.60 -2.88 15.18
CA SER A 223 13.31 -2.99 16.45
C SER A 223 14.67 -2.26 16.48
N LEU A 224 15.16 -1.77 15.33
CA LEU A 224 16.34 -0.89 15.28
C LEU A 224 16.01 0.54 15.72
N PHE A 225 14.74 0.93 15.73
CA PHE A 225 14.26 2.30 15.98
C PHE A 225 13.31 2.38 17.16
N ASP A 226 12.78 1.25 17.60
CA ASP A 226 11.84 1.14 18.70
C ASP A 226 12.16 -0.14 19.51
N ASP A 227 12.80 0.06 20.67
CA ASP A 227 13.23 -0.99 21.58
C ASP A 227 12.06 -1.75 22.22
N SER A 228 10.85 -1.17 22.19
CA SER A 228 9.64 -1.85 22.66
C SER A 228 9.17 -2.99 21.76
N ARG A 229 9.78 -3.17 20.57
CA ARG A 229 9.32 -4.14 19.55
C ARG A 229 9.93 -5.54 19.72
N ALA A 230 10.91 -5.71 20.59
CA ALA A 230 11.54 -7.01 20.89
C ALA A 230 12.05 -7.04 22.32
N PRO A 231 12.23 -8.22 22.95
CA PRO A 231 12.96 -8.34 24.19
C PRO A 231 14.41 -7.86 24.05
N ALA A 232 15.04 -7.49 25.17
CA ALA A 232 16.44 -7.04 25.18
C ALA A 232 17.36 -8.08 24.50
N GLY A 233 18.22 -7.62 23.62
CA GLY A 233 19.14 -8.46 22.84
C GLY A 233 18.48 -9.32 21.76
N LYS A 234 17.21 -9.08 21.45
CA LYS A 234 16.48 -9.71 20.34
C LYS A 234 15.95 -8.65 19.37
N HIS A 235 15.56 -9.11 18.18
CA HIS A 235 15.06 -8.23 17.13
C HIS A 235 13.82 -8.81 16.48
N THR A 236 13.05 -7.94 15.84
CA THR A 236 11.95 -8.31 14.98
C THR A 236 12.14 -7.69 13.61
N GLY A 237 11.72 -8.40 12.59
CA GLY A 237 11.68 -7.90 11.24
C GLY A 237 10.47 -8.46 10.52
N TRP A 238 10.09 -7.81 9.44
CA TRP A 238 9.13 -8.38 8.52
C TRP A 238 9.46 -8.00 7.08
N ALA A 239 9.01 -8.83 6.16
CA ALA A 239 9.09 -8.52 4.75
C ALA A 239 7.84 -8.99 4.02
N TYR A 240 7.59 -8.43 2.85
CA TYR A 240 6.65 -8.99 1.90
C TYR A 240 7.15 -8.83 0.46
N CYS A 241 6.64 -9.69 -0.40
CA CYS A 241 6.72 -9.54 -1.83
C CYS A 241 5.33 -9.58 -2.46
N HIS A 242 5.22 -9.03 -3.67
CA HIS A 242 4.00 -9.15 -4.45
C HIS A 242 3.88 -10.57 -5.03
N VAL A 243 2.65 -11.10 -5.02
CA VAL A 243 2.31 -12.43 -5.54
C VAL A 243 1.03 -12.35 -6.38
N PRO A 244 0.73 -13.34 -7.22
CA PRO A 244 -0.53 -13.37 -7.96
C PRO A 244 -1.75 -13.23 -7.05
N HIS A 245 -2.78 -12.56 -7.55
CA HIS A 245 -4.04 -12.36 -6.84
C HIS A 245 -4.60 -13.69 -6.31
N GLY A 246 -4.93 -13.74 -5.02
CA GLY A 246 -5.51 -14.92 -4.38
C GLY A 246 -4.55 -16.09 -4.17
N SER A 247 -3.25 -15.92 -4.41
CA SER A 247 -2.28 -16.99 -4.25
C SER A 247 -2.27 -17.54 -2.81
N ASN A 248 -2.23 -18.86 -2.71
CA ASN A 248 -2.00 -19.58 -1.44
C ASN A 248 -0.57 -20.11 -1.32
N GLN A 249 0.29 -19.82 -2.32
CA GLN A 249 1.67 -20.28 -2.30
C GLN A 249 2.48 -19.52 -1.24
N ASP A 250 3.22 -20.27 -0.44
CA ASP A 250 4.22 -19.74 0.47
C ASP A 250 5.45 -19.27 -0.32
N ALA A 251 5.76 -17.98 -0.22
CA ALA A 251 6.93 -17.36 -0.85
C ALA A 251 8.06 -17.08 0.15
N SER A 252 7.98 -17.57 1.39
CA SER A 252 8.95 -17.26 2.46
C SER A 252 10.38 -17.59 2.08
N GLN A 253 10.63 -18.78 1.51
CA GLN A 253 11.96 -19.19 1.10
C GLN A 253 12.51 -18.30 -0.04
N THR A 254 11.65 -17.85 -0.95
CA THR A 254 12.04 -16.95 -2.02
C THR A 254 12.37 -15.56 -1.47
N ILE A 255 11.61 -15.08 -0.48
CA ILE A 255 11.90 -13.82 0.23
C ILE A 255 13.23 -13.93 0.99
N ILE A 256 13.46 -15.01 1.74
CA ILE A 256 14.72 -15.24 2.48
C ILE A 256 15.90 -15.29 1.50
N ALA A 257 15.79 -16.05 0.41
CA ALA A 257 16.83 -16.12 -0.61
C ALA A 257 17.13 -14.74 -1.25
N GLN A 258 16.11 -13.89 -1.41
CA GLN A 258 16.31 -12.53 -1.89
C GLN A 258 17.03 -11.66 -0.86
N ILE A 259 16.72 -11.79 0.43
CA ILE A 259 17.41 -11.06 1.52
C ILE A 259 18.87 -11.51 1.62
N GLU A 260 19.14 -12.81 1.55
CA GLU A 260 20.49 -13.40 1.61
C GLU A 260 21.45 -12.82 0.55
N ARG A 261 20.95 -12.44 -0.61
CA ARG A 261 21.77 -11.77 -1.66
C ARG A 261 22.43 -10.48 -1.15
N PHE A 262 21.80 -9.77 -0.22
CA PHE A 262 22.21 -8.47 0.28
C PHE A 262 22.63 -8.47 1.75
N ALA A 263 22.21 -9.50 2.48
CA ALA A 263 22.48 -9.72 3.90
C ALA A 263 22.83 -11.20 4.16
N PRO A 264 24.03 -11.66 3.74
CA PRO A 264 24.45 -13.07 3.93
C PRO A 264 24.46 -13.45 5.41
N GLY A 265 23.92 -14.61 5.75
CA GLY A 265 23.75 -15.09 7.12
C GLY A 265 22.42 -14.62 7.76
N PHE A 266 21.52 -14.02 7.00
CA PHE A 266 20.21 -13.63 7.52
C PHE A 266 19.42 -14.84 8.02
N GLN A 267 19.46 -15.96 7.30
CA GLN A 267 18.74 -17.18 7.68
C GLN A 267 19.17 -17.70 9.05
N ASP A 268 20.45 -17.55 9.41
CA ASP A 268 20.99 -17.98 10.71
C ASP A 268 20.49 -17.09 11.87
N CYS A 269 20.02 -15.88 11.59
CA CYS A 269 19.45 -15.00 12.58
C CYS A 269 17.98 -15.33 12.90
N ILE A 270 17.29 -16.16 12.11
CA ILE A 270 15.86 -16.45 12.27
C ILE A 270 15.66 -17.43 13.43
N LEU A 271 14.96 -16.98 14.47
CA LEU A 271 14.53 -17.81 15.60
C LEU A 271 13.17 -18.45 15.34
N GLU A 272 12.24 -17.68 14.77
CA GLU A 272 10.87 -18.12 14.47
C GLU A 272 10.31 -17.24 13.35
N GLN A 273 9.34 -17.77 12.59
CA GLN A 273 8.69 -17.03 11.54
C GLN A 273 7.18 -17.31 11.47
N HIS A 274 6.43 -16.29 11.07
CA HIS A 274 5.02 -16.41 10.74
C HIS A 274 4.78 -15.97 9.31
N ILE A 275 4.03 -16.78 8.53
CA ILE A 275 3.80 -16.54 7.12
C ILE A 275 2.32 -16.23 6.89
N THR A 276 2.05 -15.14 6.19
CA THR A 276 0.71 -14.76 5.77
C THR A 276 0.66 -14.70 4.24
N THR A 277 -0.01 -15.69 3.63
CA THR A 277 -0.21 -15.75 2.17
C THR A 277 -1.31 -14.77 1.73
N ALA A 278 -1.39 -14.49 0.43
CA ALA A 278 -2.44 -13.61 -0.10
C ALA A 278 -3.86 -14.12 0.22
N SER A 279 -4.07 -15.45 0.16
CA SER A 279 -5.35 -16.05 0.56
C SER A 279 -5.62 -15.95 2.07
N SER A 280 -4.56 -15.97 2.91
CA SER A 280 -4.70 -15.80 4.37
C SER A 280 -5.03 -14.36 4.73
N PHE A 281 -4.47 -13.38 4.03
CA PHE A 281 -4.83 -11.97 4.20
C PHE A 281 -6.32 -11.73 3.97
N ALA A 282 -6.90 -12.31 2.92
CA ALA A 282 -8.33 -12.19 2.63
C ALA A 282 -9.23 -12.80 3.73
N ARG A 283 -8.75 -13.84 4.43
CA ARG A 283 -9.46 -14.41 5.59
C ARG A 283 -9.31 -13.57 6.87
N TYR A 284 -8.14 -12.97 7.04
CA TYR A 284 -7.85 -12.09 8.18
C TYR A 284 -8.64 -10.78 8.10
N ASN A 285 -8.71 -10.18 6.93
CA ASN A 285 -9.48 -8.96 6.68
C ASN A 285 -10.12 -9.04 5.29
N MET A 286 -11.44 -9.08 5.25
CA MET A 286 -12.22 -9.21 4.02
C MET A 286 -12.00 -8.05 3.02
N ASN A 287 -11.46 -6.91 3.47
CA ASN A 287 -11.05 -5.81 2.59
C ASN A 287 -9.82 -6.16 1.72
N TYR A 288 -9.02 -7.15 2.12
CA TYR A 288 -7.86 -7.61 1.34
C TYR A 288 -8.25 -8.67 0.31
N VAL A 289 -9.15 -8.32 -0.58
CA VAL A 289 -9.67 -9.23 -1.61
C VAL A 289 -8.52 -9.80 -2.44
N GLY A 290 -8.33 -11.12 -2.40
CA GLY A 290 -7.21 -11.80 -3.05
C GLY A 290 -5.83 -11.42 -2.52
N GLY A 291 -5.76 -10.84 -1.31
CA GLY A 291 -4.52 -10.36 -0.70
C GLY A 291 -4.07 -8.99 -1.20
N ASP A 292 -4.90 -8.28 -1.96
CA ASP A 292 -4.62 -6.90 -2.38
C ASP A 292 -4.70 -5.94 -1.19
N ILE A 293 -3.56 -5.43 -0.77
CA ILE A 293 -3.45 -4.51 0.38
C ILE A 293 -3.75 -3.04 0.02
N ASN A 294 -3.98 -2.74 -1.26
CA ASN A 294 -4.29 -1.39 -1.74
C ASN A 294 -5.80 -1.12 -1.90
N GLY A 295 -6.64 -2.13 -1.62
CA GLY A 295 -8.09 -2.02 -1.78
C GLY A 295 -8.52 -1.79 -3.23
N GLY A 296 -7.70 -2.20 -4.21
CA GLY A 296 -7.97 -2.14 -5.64
C GLY A 296 -6.76 -1.79 -6.49
N ALA A 297 -6.75 -2.29 -7.73
CA ALA A 297 -5.68 -2.07 -8.69
C ALA A 297 -5.46 -0.59 -8.99
N GLN A 298 -4.21 -0.13 -8.97
CA GLN A 298 -3.81 1.26 -9.17
C GLN A 298 -3.67 1.63 -10.66
N THR A 299 -4.46 0.99 -11.53
CA THR A 299 -4.45 1.31 -12.97
C THR A 299 -4.96 2.73 -13.22
N ILE A 300 -4.40 3.41 -14.23
CA ILE A 300 -4.69 4.82 -14.50
C ILE A 300 -6.20 5.13 -14.58
N GLY A 301 -6.98 4.27 -15.22
CA GLY A 301 -8.44 4.45 -15.29
C GLY A 301 -9.07 4.40 -13.91
N GLN A 302 -8.75 3.36 -13.10
CA GLN A 302 -9.35 3.17 -11.79
C GLN A 302 -8.83 4.18 -10.75
N LEU A 303 -7.60 4.66 -10.90
CA LEU A 303 -7.03 5.68 -10.02
C LEU A 303 -7.91 6.94 -9.93
N PHE A 304 -8.55 7.32 -11.02
CA PHE A 304 -9.42 8.51 -11.10
C PHE A 304 -10.91 8.22 -10.99
N THR A 305 -11.33 6.95 -11.15
CA THR A 305 -12.76 6.60 -11.20
C THR A 305 -13.20 5.65 -10.09
N ARG A 306 -12.34 5.41 -9.12
CA ARG A 306 -12.63 4.47 -8.01
C ARG A 306 -13.65 5.03 -7.03
N PRO A 307 -14.55 4.21 -6.48
CA PRO A 307 -14.82 2.82 -6.87
C PRO A 307 -15.73 2.74 -8.11
N ALA A 308 -16.40 3.83 -8.43
CA ALA A 308 -17.23 4.02 -9.62
C ALA A 308 -17.18 5.49 -10.04
N PRO A 309 -17.28 5.82 -11.35
CA PRO A 309 -17.25 7.21 -11.83
C PRO A 309 -18.39 8.04 -11.26
N ARG A 310 -18.08 9.00 -10.39
CA ARG A 310 -19.01 9.98 -9.78
C ARG A 310 -18.27 11.29 -9.53
N LEU A 311 -19.01 12.42 -9.55
CA LEU A 311 -18.44 13.73 -9.22
C LEU A 311 -17.89 13.76 -7.78
N ASN A 312 -18.66 13.21 -6.83
CA ASN A 312 -18.16 12.93 -5.51
C ASN A 312 -18.01 11.40 -5.38
N PRO A 313 -16.77 10.86 -5.38
CA PRO A 313 -16.52 9.43 -5.41
C PRO A 313 -16.90 8.71 -4.12
N TYR A 314 -17.12 9.43 -3.03
CA TYR A 314 -17.53 8.86 -1.74
C TYR A 314 -19.03 8.59 -1.66
N THR A 315 -19.85 9.21 -2.53
CA THR A 315 -21.30 9.02 -2.55
C THR A 315 -21.71 7.75 -3.29
N THR A 316 -22.87 7.21 -2.90
CA THR A 316 -23.55 6.13 -3.62
C THR A 316 -24.87 6.66 -4.23
N PRO A 317 -25.62 5.86 -4.99
CA PRO A 317 -26.98 6.24 -5.43
C PRO A 317 -27.98 6.43 -4.28
N ARG A 318 -27.71 5.84 -3.12
CA ARG A 318 -28.49 6.07 -1.90
C ARG A 318 -27.91 7.28 -1.16
N PRO A 319 -28.75 8.25 -0.76
CA PRO A 319 -28.30 9.48 -0.12
C PRO A 319 -27.78 9.28 1.32
N ASP A 320 -28.14 8.18 1.94
CA ASP A 320 -27.79 7.79 3.31
C ASP A 320 -26.55 6.88 3.37
N ILE A 321 -25.99 6.43 2.23
CA ILE A 321 -24.85 5.50 2.18
C ILE A 321 -23.66 6.14 1.48
N PHE A 322 -22.49 6.09 2.15
CA PHE A 322 -21.22 6.58 1.65
C PHE A 322 -20.14 5.51 1.74
N MET A 323 -19.12 5.61 0.88
CA MET A 323 -17.92 4.78 0.91
C MET A 323 -16.72 5.64 1.31
N CYS A 324 -15.93 5.19 2.28
CA CYS A 324 -14.77 5.91 2.81
C CYS A 324 -13.58 4.96 3.05
N SER A 325 -13.34 4.04 2.12
CA SER A 325 -12.31 3.01 2.24
C SER A 325 -11.12 3.26 1.32
N SER A 326 -10.10 2.40 1.41
CA SER A 326 -8.99 2.36 0.45
C SER A 326 -9.41 2.13 -1.01
N SER A 327 -10.68 1.76 -1.25
CA SER A 327 -11.26 1.68 -2.60
C SER A 327 -11.79 3.03 -3.11
N THR A 328 -11.69 4.12 -2.33
CA THR A 328 -12.01 5.49 -2.74
C THR A 328 -10.72 6.32 -2.89
N PRO A 329 -10.75 7.50 -3.53
CA PRO A 329 -9.58 8.38 -3.57
C PRO A 329 -9.13 8.78 -2.15
N PRO A 330 -7.84 8.94 -1.91
CA PRO A 330 -6.69 8.78 -2.84
C PRO A 330 -6.22 7.33 -2.99
N GLY A 331 -6.79 6.36 -2.30
CA GLY A 331 -6.41 4.96 -2.35
C GLY A 331 -5.93 4.39 -1.03
N GLY A 332 -5.27 3.24 -1.06
CA GLY A 332 -4.83 2.51 0.13
C GLY A 332 -3.58 3.11 0.80
N GLY A 333 -3.35 2.66 2.05
CA GLY A 333 -2.27 3.09 2.91
C GLY A 333 -2.71 4.15 3.94
N VAL A 334 -2.07 4.16 5.11
CA VAL A 334 -2.39 5.09 6.21
C VAL A 334 -2.36 6.55 5.73
N HIS A 335 -1.35 6.90 4.92
CA HIS A 335 -1.19 8.24 4.34
C HIS A 335 -2.29 8.64 3.35
N GLY A 336 -3.10 7.69 2.90
CA GLY A 336 -4.24 7.93 2.01
C GLY A 336 -5.58 7.87 2.73
N MET A 337 -5.64 7.24 3.91
CA MET A 337 -6.87 7.05 4.67
C MET A 337 -7.08 8.13 5.73
N CYS A 338 -6.03 8.80 6.16
CA CYS A 338 -6.06 9.95 7.06
C CYS A 338 -6.05 11.26 6.26
#